data_7c03335c1ff939f71873d11545d20dc6
#
_entry.id   7c03335c1ff939f71873d11545d20dc6
#
_cell.length_a   1.000
_cell.length_b   1.000
_cell.length_c   1.000
_cell.angle_alpha   90.00
_cell.angle_beta   90.00
_cell.angle_gamma   90.00
#
_symmetry.space_group_name_H-M   'P 1'
#
loop_
_entity.id
_entity.type
_entity.pdbx_description
1 polymer ?
#
loop_
_entity_poly.entity_id
_entity_poly.type
_entity_poly.pdbx_seq_one_letter_code
_entity_poly.pdbx_strand_id
1 'polypeptide(L)'
;MAFCNKCGTGLTGEDLFCPNCGNKIDTAIFEEDKEPELPSMTKEESIALAEKLSAEYGALEKLIQEISEAEAIIKRPLPEAPRHSAFKFFWPFIVIGLIIYLVIYLIIGVVFLAGGSESVGSALAPIVAFIALGATLAIGGSVARNKRDTLNNQEALRVHALRVKIDEMKKRTSELKTSYSVKKRSLAEYDAIVPASQRTKVRMDNVRRLIESGKADNFYDALKL
;
A
#
# COMPACT_ATOMS: atom_id res chain seq x y z
N MET A 1 7.84 41.90 25.04
CA MET A 1 7.93 42.24 26.48
C MET A 1 8.79 41.17 27.14
N ALA A 2 9.88 41.58 27.80
CA ALA A 2 10.75 40.70 28.55
C ALA A 2 10.34 40.68 30.03
N PHE A 3 10.67 39.60 30.73
CA PHE A 3 10.35 39.43 32.14
C PHE A 3 11.64 39.15 32.93
N CYS A 4 11.74 39.67 34.14
CA CYS A 4 12.85 39.41 35.03
C CYS A 4 12.91 37.92 35.36
N ASN A 5 14.03 37.25 35.09
CA ASN A 5 14.26 35.81 35.35
C ASN A 5 14.28 35.46 36.85
N LYS A 6 14.38 36.45 37.75
CA LYS A 6 14.42 36.27 39.20
C LYS A 6 13.07 36.45 39.87
N CYS A 7 12.23 37.40 39.42
CA CYS A 7 10.98 37.76 40.10
C CYS A 7 9.75 37.82 39.17
N GLY A 8 9.92 37.62 37.86
CA GLY A 8 8.80 37.62 36.90
C GLY A 8 8.23 38.99 36.56
N THR A 9 8.81 40.07 37.05
CA THR A 9 8.34 41.46 36.77
C THR A 9 8.60 41.78 35.30
N GLY A 10 7.61 42.36 34.58
CA GLY A 10 7.76 42.88 33.23
C GLY A 10 8.81 43.97 33.17
N LEU A 11 9.67 43.90 32.16
CA LEU A 11 10.81 44.80 31.95
C LEU A 11 10.58 45.64 30.71
N THR A 12 11.01 46.89 30.75
CA THR A 12 11.10 47.75 29.57
C THR A 12 12.50 47.64 28.96
N GLY A 13 12.65 47.92 27.67
CA GLY A 13 13.93 47.79 26.96
C GLY A 13 15.05 48.70 27.47
N GLU A 14 14.74 49.66 28.35
CA GLU A 14 15.68 50.63 28.92
C GLU A 14 16.16 50.25 30.33
N ASP A 15 15.57 49.18 30.92
CA ASP A 15 15.89 48.80 32.30
C ASP A 15 17.22 48.04 32.37
N LEU A 16 18.24 48.63 32.99
CA LEU A 16 19.50 47.95 33.30
C LEU A 16 19.43 47.10 34.57
N PHE A 17 18.48 47.38 35.44
CA PHE A 17 18.18 46.60 36.67
C PHE A 17 16.67 46.45 36.83
N CYS A 18 16.26 45.32 37.34
CA CYS A 18 14.83 45.04 37.60
C CYS A 18 14.32 46.05 38.66
N PRO A 19 13.25 46.81 38.36
CA PRO A 19 12.74 47.82 39.30
C PRO A 19 12.14 47.20 40.57
N ASN A 20 11.80 45.91 40.54
CA ASN A 20 11.20 45.25 41.69
C ASN A 20 12.22 44.49 42.58
N CYS A 21 13.22 43.83 42.03
CA CYS A 21 14.15 43.01 42.82
C CYS A 21 15.63 43.43 42.69
N GLY A 22 15.94 44.47 41.94
CA GLY A 22 17.30 45.02 41.78
C GLY A 22 18.25 44.08 41.01
N ASN A 23 17.75 42.98 40.45
CA ASN A 23 18.59 42.07 39.68
C ASN A 23 19.07 42.75 38.40
N LYS A 24 20.38 42.62 38.10
CA LYS A 24 20.96 43.17 36.87
C LYS A 24 20.35 42.38 35.68
N ILE A 25 19.86 43.13 34.72
CA ILE A 25 19.29 42.60 33.50
C ILE A 25 20.42 42.46 32.48
N ASP A 26 20.64 41.25 31.98
CA ASP A 26 21.51 41.05 30.82
C ASP A 26 20.82 41.69 29.62
N THR A 27 21.43 42.75 29.10
CA THR A 27 20.94 43.47 27.89
C THR A 27 20.85 42.60 26.66
N ALA A 28 21.49 41.43 26.66
CA ALA A 28 21.32 40.39 25.63
C ALA A 28 19.85 39.88 25.46
N ILE A 29 18.97 40.13 26.48
CA ILE A 29 17.53 39.76 26.41
C ILE A 29 16.73 40.73 25.52
N PHE A 30 17.29 41.89 25.24
CA PHE A 30 16.70 42.95 24.40
C PHE A 30 17.47 43.15 23.08
N GLU A 31 18.41 42.28 22.73
CA GLU A 31 18.81 42.23 21.33
C GLU A 31 17.52 41.99 20.55
N GLU A 32 17.02 43.10 19.95
CA GLU A 32 15.99 43.05 18.93
C GLU A 32 16.30 41.82 18.07
N ASP A 33 15.27 40.99 17.81
CA ASP A 33 15.30 40.06 16.68
C ASP A 33 15.75 40.89 15.46
N LYS A 34 17.05 41.01 15.27
CA LYS A 34 17.59 41.41 13.99
C LYS A 34 17.10 40.32 13.08
N GLU A 35 16.05 40.67 12.35
CA GLU A 35 15.61 39.88 11.20
C GLU A 35 16.90 39.50 10.48
N PRO A 36 17.24 38.23 10.35
CA PRO A 36 18.52 37.84 9.75
C PRO A 36 18.63 38.63 8.46
N GLU A 37 19.72 39.38 8.30
CA GLU A 37 19.98 40.15 7.07
C GLU A 37 19.99 39.10 5.94
N LEU A 38 18.83 38.90 5.34
CA LEU A 38 18.66 38.00 4.23
C LEU A 38 19.50 38.56 3.08
N PRO A 39 20.34 37.75 2.44
CA PRO A 39 21.20 38.23 1.38
C PRO A 39 20.36 38.95 0.33
N SER A 40 20.77 40.15 -0.05
CA SER A 40 20.10 40.89 -1.14
C SER A 40 20.27 40.12 -2.43
N MET A 41 19.17 39.45 -2.86
CA MET A 41 19.15 38.70 -4.11
C MET A 41 18.66 39.58 -5.25
N THR A 42 19.31 39.50 -6.39
CA THR A 42 18.81 40.12 -7.61
C THR A 42 17.50 39.48 -8.06
N LYS A 43 16.77 40.18 -8.92
CA LYS A 43 15.51 39.64 -9.47
C LYS A 43 15.74 38.31 -10.21
N GLU A 44 16.80 38.22 -11.02
CA GLU A 44 17.20 37.06 -11.77
C GLU A 44 17.54 35.86 -10.88
N GLU A 45 18.32 36.12 -9.83
CA GLU A 45 18.68 35.09 -8.83
C GLU A 45 17.46 34.58 -8.07
N SER A 46 16.53 35.47 -7.75
CA SER A 46 15.26 35.13 -7.08
C SER A 46 14.35 34.24 -7.94
N ILE A 47 14.28 34.54 -9.24
CA ILE A 47 13.52 33.71 -10.22
C ILE A 47 14.17 32.33 -10.36
N ALA A 48 15.50 32.30 -10.53
CA ALA A 48 16.24 31.03 -10.65
C ALA A 48 16.11 30.15 -9.41
N LEU A 49 16.14 30.76 -8.22
CA LEU A 49 15.91 30.04 -6.96
C LEU A 49 14.49 29.49 -6.86
N ALA A 50 13.48 30.29 -7.19
CA ALA A 50 12.08 29.87 -7.18
C ALA A 50 11.85 28.71 -8.15
N GLU A 51 12.44 28.75 -9.34
CA GLU A 51 12.35 27.69 -10.35
C GLU A 51 13.04 26.40 -9.87
N LYS A 52 14.26 26.51 -9.33
CA LYS A 52 14.98 25.38 -8.72
C LYS A 52 14.15 24.72 -7.62
N LEU A 53 13.64 25.51 -6.67
CA LEU A 53 12.84 25.01 -5.56
C LEU A 53 11.50 24.42 -6.02
N SER A 54 10.85 24.99 -7.04
CA SER A 54 9.64 24.43 -7.64
C SER A 54 9.91 23.03 -8.22
N ALA A 55 11.00 22.86 -8.98
CA ALA A 55 11.37 21.55 -9.52
C ALA A 55 11.68 20.53 -8.42
N GLU A 56 12.41 20.96 -7.37
CA GLU A 56 12.83 20.09 -6.26
C GLU A 56 11.64 19.66 -5.38
N TYR A 57 10.77 20.60 -4.97
CA TYR A 57 9.55 20.25 -4.21
C TYR A 57 8.57 19.45 -5.05
N GLY A 58 8.44 19.74 -6.36
CA GLY A 58 7.61 18.94 -7.25
C GLY A 58 8.10 17.49 -7.38
N ALA A 59 9.42 17.28 -7.36
CA ALA A 59 9.97 15.92 -7.34
C ALA A 59 9.75 15.21 -5.99
N LEU A 60 9.81 15.93 -4.85
CA LEU A 60 9.44 15.39 -3.55
C LEU A 60 7.96 14.99 -3.48
N GLU A 61 7.06 15.82 -3.97
CA GLU A 61 5.62 15.54 -4.01
C GLU A 61 5.33 14.27 -4.83
N LYS A 62 5.99 14.10 -5.99
CA LYS A 62 5.87 12.88 -6.80
C LYS A 62 6.36 11.64 -6.04
N LEU A 63 7.50 11.73 -5.36
CA LEU A 63 8.01 10.61 -4.55
C LEU A 63 7.04 10.24 -3.42
N ILE A 64 6.44 11.21 -2.74
CA ILE A 64 5.42 10.97 -1.70
C ILE A 64 4.20 10.24 -2.30
N GLN A 65 3.74 10.69 -3.46
CA GLN A 65 2.62 10.06 -4.14
C GLN A 65 2.94 8.61 -4.53
N GLU A 66 4.09 8.36 -5.16
CA GLU A 66 4.52 7.00 -5.53
C GLU A 66 4.66 6.09 -4.32
N ILE A 67 5.21 6.58 -3.21
CA ILE A 67 5.31 5.83 -1.95
C ILE A 67 3.91 5.50 -1.41
N SER A 68 3.00 6.48 -1.40
CA SER A 68 1.64 6.28 -0.89
C SER A 68 0.83 5.26 -1.71
N GLU A 69 0.95 5.30 -3.03
CA GLU A 69 0.32 4.35 -3.94
C GLU A 69 0.87 2.93 -3.75
N ALA A 70 2.20 2.81 -3.64
CA ALA A 70 2.85 1.52 -3.39
C ALA A 70 2.47 0.95 -2.01
N GLU A 71 2.42 1.76 -0.97
CA GLU A 71 1.97 1.33 0.36
C GLU A 71 0.49 0.92 0.37
N ALA A 72 -0.37 1.60 -0.38
CA ALA A 72 -1.78 1.24 -0.50
C ALA A 72 -1.96 -0.14 -1.14
N ILE A 73 -1.10 -0.52 -2.09
CA ILE A 73 -1.11 -1.85 -2.70
C ILE A 73 -0.56 -2.90 -1.72
N ILE A 74 0.55 -2.59 -1.04
CA ILE A 74 1.19 -3.50 -0.06
C ILE A 74 0.25 -3.82 1.11
N LYS A 75 -0.56 -2.86 1.55
CA LYS A 75 -1.52 -3.01 2.65
C LYS A 75 -2.75 -3.84 2.29
N ARG A 76 -3.00 -4.14 1.01
CA ARG A 76 -4.13 -4.98 0.63
C ARG A 76 -3.91 -6.41 1.14
N PRO A 77 -4.92 -7.00 1.81
CA PRO A 77 -4.81 -8.38 2.28
C PRO A 77 -4.62 -9.31 1.07
N LEU A 78 -3.65 -10.22 1.18
CA LEU A 78 -3.48 -11.27 0.19
C LEU A 78 -4.71 -12.18 0.21
N PRO A 79 -5.28 -12.51 -0.96
CA PRO A 79 -6.35 -13.49 -1.02
C PRO A 79 -5.82 -14.84 -0.53
N GLU A 80 -6.56 -15.49 0.37
CA GLU A 80 -6.28 -16.86 0.72
C GLU A 80 -6.60 -17.76 -0.48
N ALA A 81 -5.71 -18.72 -0.76
CA ALA A 81 -5.98 -19.70 -1.82
C ALA A 81 -7.20 -20.56 -1.42
N PRO A 82 -8.29 -20.51 -2.19
CA PRO A 82 -9.46 -21.31 -1.88
C PRO A 82 -9.10 -22.80 -1.95
N ARG A 83 -9.41 -23.54 -0.90
CA ARG A 83 -9.20 -25.00 -0.87
C ARG A 83 -10.41 -25.70 -1.45
N HIS A 84 -10.23 -26.28 -2.63
CA HIS A 84 -11.26 -27.09 -3.24
C HIS A 84 -11.35 -28.46 -2.58
N SER A 85 -12.58 -28.87 -2.21
CA SER A 85 -12.84 -30.21 -1.67
C SER A 85 -12.96 -31.24 -2.82
N ALA A 86 -12.33 -32.39 -2.68
CA ALA A 86 -12.49 -33.50 -3.63
C ALA A 86 -13.95 -33.96 -3.72
N PHE A 87 -14.72 -33.87 -2.64
CA PHE A 87 -16.11 -34.31 -2.59
C PHE A 87 -16.99 -33.58 -3.61
N LYS A 88 -16.78 -32.28 -3.86
CA LYS A 88 -17.52 -31.52 -4.88
C LYS A 88 -17.36 -32.10 -6.27
N PHE A 89 -16.19 -32.64 -6.60
CA PHE A 89 -15.91 -33.25 -7.90
C PHE A 89 -16.27 -34.75 -7.94
N PHE A 90 -16.38 -35.38 -6.79
CA PHE A 90 -16.70 -36.81 -6.66
C PHE A 90 -18.21 -37.07 -6.73
N TRP A 91 -19.05 -36.14 -6.25
CA TRP A 91 -20.50 -36.28 -6.19
C TRP A 91 -21.17 -36.73 -7.51
N PRO A 92 -20.82 -36.18 -8.70
CA PRO A 92 -21.40 -36.63 -9.96
C PRO A 92 -21.14 -38.12 -10.26
N PHE A 93 -19.98 -38.64 -9.86
CA PHE A 93 -19.62 -40.04 -10.05
C PHE A 93 -20.42 -40.98 -9.15
N ILE A 94 -20.82 -40.53 -7.97
CA ILE A 94 -21.73 -41.29 -7.09
C ILE A 94 -23.08 -41.43 -7.80
N VAL A 95 -23.63 -40.35 -8.32
CA VAL A 95 -24.93 -40.39 -9.03
C VAL A 95 -24.85 -41.24 -10.27
N ILE A 96 -23.81 -41.09 -11.10
CA ILE A 96 -23.61 -41.92 -12.30
C ILE A 96 -23.45 -43.40 -11.93
N GLY A 97 -22.66 -43.69 -10.90
CA GLY A 97 -22.44 -45.06 -10.43
C GLY A 97 -23.73 -45.73 -9.96
N LEU A 98 -24.61 -45.00 -9.25
CA LEU A 98 -25.92 -45.50 -8.83
C LEU A 98 -26.83 -45.75 -10.02
N ILE A 99 -26.81 -44.89 -11.04
CA ILE A 99 -27.61 -45.12 -12.27
C ILE A 99 -27.12 -46.37 -13.00
N ILE A 100 -25.80 -46.51 -13.19
CA ILE A 100 -25.20 -47.67 -13.81
C ILE A 100 -25.55 -48.94 -13.04
N TYR A 101 -25.46 -48.92 -11.71
CA TYR A 101 -25.83 -50.01 -10.83
C TYR A 101 -27.29 -50.46 -11.09
N LEU A 102 -28.22 -49.50 -11.07
CA LEU A 102 -29.65 -49.75 -11.31
C LEU A 102 -29.93 -50.35 -12.70
N VAL A 103 -29.31 -49.78 -13.74
CA VAL A 103 -29.48 -50.23 -15.13
C VAL A 103 -28.97 -51.68 -15.30
N ILE A 104 -27.75 -51.96 -14.81
CA ILE A 104 -27.18 -53.32 -14.88
C ILE A 104 -28.04 -54.31 -14.10
N TYR A 105 -28.48 -53.93 -12.89
CA TYR A 105 -29.36 -54.80 -12.06
C TYR A 105 -30.68 -55.16 -12.79
N LEU A 106 -31.32 -54.14 -13.42
CA LEU A 106 -32.54 -54.33 -14.17
C LEU A 106 -32.33 -55.21 -15.43
N ILE A 107 -31.27 -54.94 -16.21
CA ILE A 107 -30.98 -55.72 -17.44
C ILE A 107 -30.73 -57.16 -17.09
N ILE A 108 -29.89 -57.45 -16.12
CA ILE A 108 -29.58 -58.80 -15.71
C ILE A 108 -30.87 -59.53 -15.18
N GLY A 109 -31.67 -58.85 -14.36
CA GLY A 109 -32.91 -59.32 -13.81
C GLY A 109 -33.89 -59.73 -14.94
N VAL A 110 -34.09 -58.84 -15.93
CA VAL A 110 -35.00 -59.13 -17.09
C VAL A 110 -34.52 -60.30 -17.95
N VAL A 111 -33.18 -60.34 -18.25
CA VAL A 111 -32.60 -61.42 -19.08
C VAL A 111 -32.75 -62.76 -18.41
N PHE A 112 -32.57 -62.92 -17.12
CA PHE A 112 -32.69 -64.15 -16.40
C PHE A 112 -34.18 -64.59 -16.19
N LEU A 113 -35.08 -63.64 -15.97
CA LEU A 113 -36.52 -63.90 -15.93
C LEU A 113 -37.02 -64.45 -17.26
N ALA A 114 -36.58 -63.85 -18.39
CA ALA A 114 -36.96 -64.37 -19.73
C ALA A 114 -36.33 -65.73 -20.07
N GLY A 115 -35.17 -66.05 -19.49
CA GLY A 115 -34.46 -67.33 -19.71
C GLY A 115 -34.87 -68.46 -18.79
N GLY A 116 -35.84 -68.31 -17.88
CA GLY A 116 -36.37 -69.37 -17.00
C GLY A 116 -35.41 -69.83 -15.87
N SER A 117 -34.33 -69.12 -15.58
CA SER A 117 -33.34 -69.43 -14.51
C SER A 117 -33.31 -68.40 -13.42
N GLU A 118 -34.39 -68.19 -12.70
CA GLU A 118 -34.58 -67.17 -11.68
C GLU A 118 -33.54 -67.23 -10.54
N SER A 119 -33.16 -68.42 -10.11
CA SER A 119 -32.24 -68.57 -8.96
C SER A 119 -30.79 -68.08 -9.24
N VAL A 120 -30.30 -68.23 -10.48
CA VAL A 120 -28.93 -67.82 -10.87
C VAL A 120 -28.89 -66.32 -11.16
N GLY A 121 -29.95 -65.82 -11.80
CA GLY A 121 -30.02 -64.34 -12.09
C GLY A 121 -30.13 -63.51 -10.85
N SER A 122 -30.88 -63.94 -9.86
CA SER A 122 -31.02 -63.20 -8.58
C SER A 122 -29.73 -63.14 -7.77
N ALA A 123 -28.82 -64.12 -7.91
CA ALA A 123 -27.52 -64.10 -7.21
C ALA A 123 -26.42 -63.33 -7.97
N LEU A 124 -26.42 -63.39 -9.32
CA LEU A 124 -25.35 -62.74 -10.13
C LEU A 124 -25.60 -61.26 -10.37
N ALA A 125 -26.84 -60.81 -10.54
CA ALA A 125 -27.16 -59.42 -10.81
C ALA A 125 -26.59 -58.44 -9.81
N PRO A 126 -26.76 -58.65 -8.47
CA PRO A 126 -26.17 -57.71 -7.50
C PRO A 126 -24.65 -57.72 -7.52
N ILE A 127 -24.00 -58.84 -7.71
CA ILE A 127 -22.54 -58.97 -7.72
C ILE A 127 -21.94 -58.16 -8.87
N VAL A 128 -22.42 -58.34 -10.11
CA VAL A 128 -21.93 -57.61 -11.28
C VAL A 128 -22.21 -56.11 -11.15
N ALA A 129 -23.40 -55.74 -10.67
CA ALA A 129 -23.76 -54.34 -10.44
C ALA A 129 -22.87 -53.68 -9.35
N PHE A 130 -22.53 -54.40 -8.27
CA PHE A 130 -21.60 -53.91 -7.24
C PHE A 130 -20.17 -53.71 -7.77
N ILE A 131 -19.68 -54.62 -8.62
CA ILE A 131 -18.37 -54.49 -9.26
C ILE A 131 -18.34 -53.23 -10.14
N ALA A 132 -19.39 -53.05 -10.98
CA ALA A 132 -19.51 -51.87 -11.83
C ALA A 132 -19.58 -50.54 -11.02
N LEU A 133 -20.33 -50.53 -9.93
CA LEU A 133 -20.39 -49.40 -9.00
C LEU A 133 -19.00 -49.11 -8.39
N GLY A 134 -18.32 -50.14 -7.88
CA GLY A 134 -16.97 -50.00 -7.31
C GLY A 134 -15.96 -49.44 -8.31
N ALA A 135 -15.98 -49.93 -9.56
CA ALA A 135 -15.12 -49.41 -10.62
C ALA A 135 -15.40 -47.92 -10.93
N THR A 136 -16.69 -47.55 -11.04
CA THR A 136 -17.11 -46.19 -11.30
C THR A 136 -16.65 -45.25 -10.18
N LEU A 137 -16.81 -45.67 -8.92
CA LEU A 137 -16.38 -44.88 -7.76
C LEU A 137 -14.85 -44.76 -7.67
N ALA A 138 -14.09 -45.80 -8.01
CA ALA A 138 -12.62 -45.76 -8.02
C ALA A 138 -12.10 -44.79 -9.08
N ILE A 139 -12.63 -44.86 -10.31
CA ILE A 139 -12.28 -43.94 -11.39
C ILE A 139 -12.69 -42.51 -11.01
N GLY A 140 -13.92 -42.33 -10.53
CA GLY A 140 -14.42 -41.01 -10.09
C GLY A 140 -13.59 -40.42 -8.97
N GLY A 141 -13.17 -41.22 -7.99
CA GLY A 141 -12.31 -40.80 -6.90
C GLY A 141 -10.91 -40.36 -7.38
N SER A 142 -10.36 -41.05 -8.37
CA SER A 142 -9.08 -40.69 -8.98
C SER A 142 -9.18 -39.36 -9.75
N VAL A 143 -10.19 -39.22 -10.62
CA VAL A 143 -10.45 -37.99 -11.39
C VAL A 143 -10.73 -36.80 -10.48
N ALA A 144 -11.56 -36.99 -9.44
CA ALA A 144 -11.90 -35.93 -8.50
C ALA A 144 -10.66 -35.44 -7.72
N ARG A 145 -9.77 -36.33 -7.29
CA ARG A 145 -8.49 -35.99 -6.64
C ARG A 145 -7.59 -35.21 -7.57
N ASN A 146 -7.36 -35.71 -8.79
CA ASN A 146 -6.51 -35.02 -9.76
C ASN A 146 -7.03 -33.63 -10.07
N LYS A 147 -8.34 -33.46 -10.28
CA LYS A 147 -8.94 -32.15 -10.55
C LYS A 147 -8.81 -31.20 -9.37
N ARG A 148 -9.04 -31.67 -8.13
CA ARG A 148 -8.82 -30.91 -6.91
C ARG A 148 -7.37 -30.44 -6.82
N ASP A 149 -6.41 -31.35 -7.01
CA ASP A 149 -4.99 -31.06 -6.84
C ASP A 149 -4.50 -30.08 -7.91
N THR A 150 -4.96 -30.23 -9.15
CA THR A 150 -4.66 -29.27 -10.24
C THR A 150 -5.17 -27.87 -9.89
N LEU A 151 -6.42 -27.72 -9.45
CA LEU A 151 -6.99 -26.43 -9.09
C LEU A 151 -6.31 -25.81 -7.86
N ASN A 152 -6.07 -26.60 -6.82
CA ASN A 152 -5.38 -26.12 -5.63
C ASN A 152 -3.94 -25.68 -5.96
N ASN A 153 -3.23 -26.39 -6.82
CA ASN A 153 -1.91 -26.00 -7.27
C ASN A 153 -1.93 -24.72 -8.11
N GLN A 154 -2.89 -24.57 -9.01
CA GLN A 154 -3.05 -23.32 -9.78
C GLN A 154 -3.30 -22.11 -8.90
N GLU A 155 -4.19 -22.23 -7.90
CA GLU A 155 -4.46 -21.15 -6.95
C GLU A 155 -3.25 -20.87 -6.05
N ALA A 156 -2.52 -21.89 -5.61
CA ALA A 156 -1.29 -21.73 -4.85
C ALA A 156 -0.22 -20.97 -5.65
N LEU A 157 -0.06 -21.30 -6.94
CA LEU A 157 0.86 -20.58 -7.83
C LEU A 157 0.45 -19.12 -8.03
N ARG A 158 -0.84 -18.83 -8.17
CA ARG A 158 -1.37 -17.46 -8.25
C ARG A 158 -1.04 -16.65 -6.99
N VAL A 159 -1.30 -17.20 -5.81
CA VAL A 159 -1.00 -16.53 -4.54
C VAL A 159 0.50 -16.35 -4.37
N HIS A 160 1.31 -17.33 -4.77
CA HIS A 160 2.77 -17.21 -4.75
C HIS A 160 3.25 -16.07 -5.67
N ALA A 161 2.74 -15.99 -6.89
CA ALA A 161 3.09 -14.91 -7.83
C ALA A 161 2.72 -13.52 -7.29
N LEU A 162 1.57 -13.42 -6.60
CA LEU A 162 1.17 -12.17 -5.92
C LEU A 162 2.11 -11.81 -4.76
N ARG A 163 2.55 -12.79 -3.97
CA ARG A 163 3.53 -12.57 -2.89
C ARG A 163 4.85 -12.04 -3.43
N VAL A 164 5.38 -12.65 -4.48
CA VAL A 164 6.62 -12.19 -5.13
C VAL A 164 6.48 -10.74 -5.60
N LYS A 165 5.36 -10.38 -6.25
CA LYS A 165 5.11 -8.99 -6.67
C LYS A 165 5.05 -8.02 -5.48
N ILE A 166 4.40 -8.40 -4.38
CA ILE A 166 4.34 -7.57 -3.17
C ILE A 166 5.73 -7.39 -2.56
N ASP A 167 6.55 -8.43 -2.51
CA ASP A 167 7.90 -8.33 -1.95
C ASP A 167 8.81 -7.47 -2.84
N GLU A 168 8.67 -7.55 -4.17
CA GLU A 168 9.33 -6.63 -5.10
C GLU A 168 8.88 -5.18 -4.88
N MET A 169 7.58 -4.96 -4.71
CA MET A 169 7.05 -3.61 -4.41
C MET A 169 7.55 -3.08 -3.06
N LYS A 170 7.66 -3.92 -2.02
CA LYS A 170 8.25 -3.52 -0.74
C LYS A 170 9.69 -3.06 -0.91
N LYS A 171 10.50 -3.79 -1.67
CA LYS A 171 11.88 -3.41 -1.98
C LYS A 171 11.92 -2.06 -2.70
N ARG A 172 11.15 -1.90 -3.77
CA ARG A 172 11.05 -0.63 -4.50
C ARG A 172 10.59 0.53 -3.60
N THR A 173 9.60 0.29 -2.72
CA THR A 173 9.14 1.31 -1.76
C THR A 173 10.25 1.72 -0.79
N SER A 174 11.11 0.78 -0.34
CA SER A 174 12.26 1.12 0.51
C SER A 174 13.29 1.98 -0.23
N GLU A 175 13.54 1.71 -1.50
CA GLU A 175 14.42 2.50 -2.37
C GLU A 175 13.87 3.92 -2.59
N LEU A 176 12.55 4.04 -2.84
CA LEU A 176 11.88 5.35 -2.97
C LEU A 176 11.95 6.16 -1.67
N LYS A 177 11.76 5.52 -0.50
CA LYS A 177 11.91 6.18 0.81
C LYS A 177 13.34 6.68 1.05
N THR A 178 14.33 5.90 0.64
CA THR A 178 15.74 6.33 0.70
C THR A 178 15.98 7.52 -0.20
N SER A 179 15.52 7.48 -1.44
CA SER A 179 15.61 8.60 -2.39
C SER A 179 14.92 9.86 -1.88
N TYR A 180 13.72 9.70 -1.27
CA TYR A 180 13.00 10.79 -0.61
C TYR A 180 13.81 11.40 0.54
N SER A 181 14.42 10.57 1.39
CA SER A 181 15.20 11.05 2.54
C SER A 181 16.46 11.80 2.10
N VAL A 182 17.15 11.31 1.05
CA VAL A 182 18.33 12.00 0.47
C VAL A 182 17.92 13.34 -0.12
N LYS A 183 16.85 13.37 -0.92
CA LYS A 183 16.36 14.59 -1.55
C LYS A 183 15.83 15.60 -0.53
N LYS A 184 15.13 15.15 0.52
CA LYS A 184 14.71 16.01 1.62
C LYS A 184 15.92 16.62 2.34
N ARG A 185 16.99 15.85 2.55
CA ARG A 185 18.21 16.34 3.19
C ARG A 185 18.93 17.40 2.35
N SER A 186 18.97 17.26 1.02
CA SER A 186 19.55 18.27 0.14
C SER A 186 18.78 19.60 0.14
N LEU A 187 17.50 19.57 0.52
CA LEU A 187 16.67 20.76 0.63
C LEU A 187 16.70 21.40 2.03
N ALA A 188 17.37 20.76 3.01
CA ALA A 188 17.43 21.25 4.38
C ALA A 188 18.12 22.63 4.49
N GLU A 189 18.99 22.98 3.56
CA GLU A 189 19.61 24.32 3.48
C GLU A 189 18.58 25.43 3.27
N TYR A 190 17.44 25.13 2.66
CA TYR A 190 16.34 26.07 2.41
C TYR A 190 15.29 26.09 3.52
N ASP A 191 15.43 25.22 4.54
CA ASP A 191 14.47 25.13 5.65
C ASP A 191 14.42 26.39 6.51
N ALA A 192 15.52 27.14 6.58
CA ALA A 192 15.58 28.42 7.26
C ALA A 192 14.92 29.58 6.47
N ILE A 193 14.81 29.42 5.15
CA ILE A 193 14.34 30.48 4.24
C ILE A 193 12.85 30.26 3.92
N VAL A 194 12.44 29.00 3.63
CA VAL A 194 11.09 28.66 3.19
C VAL A 194 10.30 28.05 4.34
N PRO A 195 9.23 28.68 4.83
CA PRO A 195 8.36 28.12 5.86
C PRO A 195 7.78 26.75 5.45
N ALA A 196 7.62 25.85 6.40
CA ALA A 196 7.18 24.49 6.14
C ALA A 196 5.85 24.40 5.36
N SER A 197 4.92 25.31 5.65
CA SER A 197 3.61 25.41 4.98
C SER A 197 3.69 25.84 3.51
N GLN A 198 4.81 26.42 3.11
CA GLN A 198 5.03 26.97 1.76
C GLN A 198 5.93 26.09 0.89
N ARG A 199 6.44 24.96 1.37
CA ARG A 199 7.33 24.03 0.68
C ARG A 199 6.60 23.15 -0.32
N THR A 200 5.94 23.77 -1.29
CA THR A 200 5.19 23.09 -2.35
C THR A 200 5.58 23.64 -3.71
N LYS A 201 5.47 22.76 -4.74
CA LYS A 201 5.69 23.17 -6.12
C LYS A 201 4.82 24.36 -6.49
N VAL A 202 3.53 24.28 -6.19
CA VAL A 202 2.54 25.32 -6.57
C VAL A 202 2.90 26.67 -5.94
N ARG A 203 3.36 26.65 -4.68
CA ARG A 203 3.77 27.89 -4.00
C ARG A 203 5.03 28.49 -4.63
N MET A 204 6.02 27.70 -4.96
CA MET A 204 7.23 28.18 -5.61
C MET A 204 6.96 28.73 -7.02
N ASP A 205 6.07 28.10 -7.79
CA ASP A 205 5.61 28.62 -9.08
C ASP A 205 4.88 29.97 -8.91
N ASN A 206 4.11 30.15 -7.83
CA ASN A 206 3.47 31.43 -7.53
C ASN A 206 4.47 32.50 -7.15
N VAL A 207 5.46 32.17 -6.29
CA VAL A 207 6.57 33.08 -5.94
C VAL A 207 7.26 33.57 -7.21
N ARG A 208 7.63 32.67 -8.11
CA ARG A 208 8.22 33.04 -9.39
C ARG A 208 7.34 34.01 -10.17
N ARG A 209 6.04 33.74 -10.32
CA ARG A 209 5.11 34.63 -11.04
C ARG A 209 4.97 36.00 -10.41
N LEU A 210 5.00 36.11 -9.08
CA LEU A 210 4.95 37.39 -8.37
C LEU A 210 6.18 38.24 -8.69
N ILE A 211 7.36 37.64 -8.75
CA ILE A 211 8.61 38.33 -9.09
C ILE A 211 8.62 38.72 -10.57
N GLU A 212 8.25 37.81 -11.48
CA GLU A 212 8.16 38.07 -12.93
C GLU A 212 7.20 39.24 -13.25
N SER A 213 6.04 39.27 -12.56
CA SER A 213 5.03 40.33 -12.75
C SER A 213 5.37 41.66 -12.07
N GLY A 214 6.48 41.76 -11.33
CA GLY A 214 6.89 42.97 -10.60
C GLY A 214 6.02 43.29 -9.38
N LYS A 215 5.27 42.29 -8.85
CA LYS A 215 4.51 42.44 -7.60
C LYS A 215 5.35 42.19 -6.38
N ALA A 216 6.51 41.57 -6.53
CA ALA A 216 7.53 41.39 -5.50
C ALA A 216 8.90 41.70 -6.12
N ASP A 217 9.78 42.34 -5.36
CA ASP A 217 11.11 42.73 -5.83
C ASP A 217 12.11 41.56 -5.75
N ASN A 218 11.94 40.68 -4.78
CA ASN A 218 12.81 39.53 -4.54
C ASN A 218 12.04 38.32 -4.01
N PHE A 219 12.76 37.21 -3.81
CA PHE A 219 12.22 35.94 -3.35
C PHE A 219 11.53 36.04 -1.97
N TYR A 220 12.11 36.78 -1.04
CA TYR A 220 11.60 36.91 0.31
C TYR A 220 10.32 37.74 0.38
N ASP A 221 10.21 38.77 -0.41
CA ASP A 221 9.01 39.62 -0.49
C ASP A 221 7.85 38.79 -1.12
N ALA A 222 8.17 37.99 -2.12
CA ALA A 222 7.17 37.11 -2.73
C ALA A 222 6.67 35.99 -1.79
N LEU A 223 7.50 35.54 -0.83
CA LEU A 223 7.08 34.56 0.19
C LEU A 223 6.12 35.14 1.23
N LYS A 224 6.20 36.47 1.49
CA LYS A 224 5.33 37.18 2.45
C LYS A 224 3.92 37.48 1.90
N LEU A 225 3.76 37.50 0.58
CA LEU A 225 2.49 37.70 -0.12
C LEU A 225 1.69 36.38 -0.28
#